data_a4e6dc93335aa0b29e8bed4a9b99c8a3
#
_entry.id   a4e6dc93335aa0b29e8bed4a9b99c8a3
#
_cell.length_a   1.000
_cell.length_b   1.000
_cell.length_c   1.000
_cell.angle_alpha   90.00
_cell.angle_beta   90.00
_cell.angle_gamma   90.00
#
_symmetry.space_group_name_H-M   'P 1'
#
loop_
_entity.id
_entity.type
_entity.pdbx_description
1 polymer ?
#
loop_
_entity_poly.entity_id
_entity_poly.type
_entity_poly.pdbx_seq_one_letter_code
_entity_poly.pdbx_strand_id
1 'polypeptide(L)'
;MLGKQGGMLGLIFRKAQNKIQDPAKLRQLIVELIGKETWSSMSADVKGDAYEGLLERNAQDTKSGAGQYFTPRALITAIVDCLQPRPGEVVVDPACGTGGFLLATHDYVARHYELDRDQKRHLRYEALRGVELVDGVSRLCAMNLYLHGVGPDDDAHEAPIRTDDMLRAEPGAHADVIMTNPPFGKKSSITVVNEEGQTDRQAVSYSRPDFWTTTSNKQLNFVQHVKSLVKVHGRVAIVVPDNVLFEGGAGETVRRKLLNECEVHTLLRLPTGIFYAQGVKANVLFFDRKPGSETPWTRTVLIYDLLTNQHFTLKERPMARPDLDDFVTCYRPGDRHNRIATWSEKTPDGRWRPYSCEEILARDKVSLDLFWLRDESLEDSANLPEPHVLAAEIADDLRATLKRIEDVLEDLRQRVKG
;
A
#
# COMPACT_ATOMS: atom_id res chain seq x y z
N MET A 1 -4.67 -27.59 -21.30
CA MET A 1 -4.39 -27.41 -19.85
C MET A 1 -4.18 -25.91 -19.61
N LEU A 2 -4.99 -25.33 -18.74
CA LEU A 2 -5.12 -23.87 -18.54
C LEU A 2 -3.80 -23.12 -18.34
N GLY A 3 -2.85 -23.67 -17.57
CA GLY A 3 -1.55 -23.01 -17.32
C GLY A 3 -0.59 -22.94 -18.51
N LYS A 4 -0.97 -23.43 -19.69
CA LYS A 4 -0.21 -23.32 -20.95
C LYS A 4 -0.84 -22.29 -21.91
N GLN A 5 -2.01 -21.77 -21.56
CA GLN A 5 -2.69 -20.70 -22.31
C GLN A 5 -2.00 -19.35 -22.05
N GLY A 6 -2.24 -18.39 -22.91
CA GLY A 6 -1.91 -16.99 -22.67
C GLY A 6 -2.89 -16.32 -21.73
N GLY A 7 -2.82 -14.99 -21.63
CA GLY A 7 -3.78 -14.17 -20.90
C GLY A 7 -3.90 -14.47 -19.40
N MET A 8 -5.08 -14.19 -18.85
CA MET A 8 -5.35 -14.33 -17.40
C MET A 8 -5.31 -15.77 -16.90
N LEU A 9 -5.90 -16.70 -17.63
CA LEU A 9 -5.94 -18.13 -17.21
C LEU A 9 -4.55 -18.74 -17.19
N GLY A 10 -3.71 -18.41 -18.18
CA GLY A 10 -2.32 -18.84 -18.20
C GLY A 10 -1.52 -18.36 -17.00
N LEU A 11 -1.70 -17.08 -16.62
CA LEU A 11 -1.07 -16.51 -15.44
C LEU A 11 -1.57 -17.17 -14.14
N ILE A 12 -2.87 -17.33 -13.98
CA ILE A 12 -3.51 -17.92 -12.77
C ILE A 12 -3.07 -19.36 -12.57
N PHE A 13 -3.08 -20.17 -13.64
CA PHE A 13 -2.81 -21.61 -13.55
C PHE A 13 -1.37 -22.01 -13.86
N ARG A 14 -0.47 -21.07 -14.13
CA ARG A 14 0.95 -21.34 -14.34
C ARG A 14 1.55 -22.03 -13.11
N LYS A 15 2.12 -23.22 -13.31
CA LYS A 15 2.69 -24.06 -12.23
C LYS A 15 1.68 -24.41 -11.11
N ALA A 16 0.36 -24.34 -11.38
CA ALA A 16 -0.63 -24.76 -10.41
C ALA A 16 -0.49 -26.24 -10.09
N GLN A 17 -0.53 -26.58 -8.81
CA GLN A 17 -0.44 -27.95 -8.29
C GLN A 17 -1.54 -28.17 -7.25
N ASN A 18 -2.12 -29.39 -7.26
CA ASN A 18 -3.00 -29.79 -6.19
C ASN A 18 -2.23 -29.96 -4.87
N LYS A 19 -2.63 -29.24 -3.84
CA LYS A 19 -2.05 -29.31 -2.49
C LYS A 19 -2.83 -30.25 -1.56
N ILE A 20 -4.03 -30.67 -1.95
CA ILE A 20 -4.87 -31.59 -1.15
C ILE A 20 -4.50 -33.01 -1.55
N GLN A 21 -3.69 -33.67 -0.73
CA GLN A 21 -3.20 -35.01 -1.01
C GLN A 21 -4.21 -36.11 -0.70
N ASP A 22 -5.17 -35.85 0.20
CA ASP A 22 -6.23 -36.80 0.57
C ASP A 22 -7.36 -36.77 -0.48
N PRO A 23 -7.60 -37.87 -1.25
CA PRO A 23 -8.63 -37.90 -2.27
C PRO A 23 -10.05 -37.73 -1.72
N ALA A 24 -10.33 -38.22 -0.49
CA ALA A 24 -11.63 -38.12 0.10
C ALA A 24 -11.97 -36.65 0.47
N LYS A 25 -11.01 -35.94 1.06
CA LYS A 25 -11.14 -34.50 1.36
C LYS A 25 -11.26 -33.67 0.09
N LEU A 26 -10.47 -34.00 -0.95
CA LEU A 26 -10.56 -33.32 -2.24
C LEU A 26 -11.94 -33.52 -2.87
N ARG A 27 -12.46 -34.75 -2.87
CA ARG A 27 -13.81 -35.06 -3.37
C ARG A 27 -14.88 -34.33 -2.57
N GLN A 28 -14.81 -34.34 -1.24
CA GLN A 28 -15.75 -33.63 -0.38
C GLN A 28 -15.76 -32.13 -0.69
N LEU A 29 -14.59 -31.50 -0.81
CA LEU A 29 -14.47 -30.11 -1.18
C LEU A 29 -15.14 -29.79 -2.52
N ILE A 30 -14.85 -30.61 -3.56
CA ILE A 30 -15.33 -30.35 -4.91
C ILE A 30 -16.84 -30.64 -5.01
N VAL A 31 -17.32 -31.78 -4.51
CA VAL A 31 -18.68 -32.26 -4.75
C VAL A 31 -19.65 -31.72 -3.71
N GLU A 32 -19.28 -31.71 -2.43
CA GLU A 32 -20.20 -31.42 -1.33
C GLU A 32 -20.19 -29.96 -0.91
N LEU A 33 -19.13 -29.20 -1.19
CA LEU A 33 -19.04 -27.78 -0.87
C LEU A 33 -19.12 -26.93 -2.13
N ILE A 34 -18.13 -27.00 -3.02
CA ILE A 34 -18.07 -26.14 -4.20
C ILE A 34 -19.18 -26.48 -5.21
N GLY A 35 -19.41 -27.77 -5.48
CA GLY A 35 -20.37 -28.25 -6.48
C GLY A 35 -21.83 -28.08 -6.09
N LYS A 36 -22.15 -27.72 -4.85
CA LYS A 36 -23.52 -27.40 -4.43
C LYS A 36 -23.96 -25.99 -4.85
N GLU A 37 -22.99 -25.12 -5.13
CA GLU A 37 -23.25 -23.76 -5.52
C GLU A 37 -23.33 -23.63 -7.05
N THR A 38 -24.26 -22.82 -7.54
CA THR A 38 -24.42 -22.57 -8.99
C THR A 38 -23.58 -21.36 -9.39
N TRP A 39 -22.26 -21.53 -9.41
CA TRP A 39 -21.28 -20.47 -9.70
C TRP A 39 -21.54 -19.74 -11.03
N SER A 40 -22.09 -20.41 -12.02
CA SER A 40 -22.42 -19.82 -13.32
C SER A 40 -23.53 -18.77 -13.27
N SER A 41 -24.43 -18.85 -12.29
CA SER A 41 -25.53 -17.90 -12.11
C SER A 41 -25.17 -16.72 -11.20
N MET A 42 -24.03 -16.78 -10.50
CA MET A 42 -23.55 -15.70 -9.67
C MET A 42 -22.97 -14.59 -10.53
N SER A 43 -23.24 -13.33 -10.18
CA SER A 43 -22.59 -12.18 -10.81
C SER A 43 -21.08 -12.16 -10.54
N ALA A 44 -20.33 -11.41 -11.32
CA ALA A 44 -18.90 -11.20 -11.08
C ALA A 44 -18.65 -10.58 -9.69
N ASP A 45 -19.48 -9.62 -9.30
CA ASP A 45 -19.36 -8.96 -7.98
C ASP A 45 -19.47 -9.96 -6.82
N VAL A 46 -20.47 -10.85 -6.84
CA VAL A 46 -20.65 -11.86 -5.77
C VAL A 46 -19.46 -12.82 -5.70
N LYS A 47 -18.93 -13.27 -6.83
CA LYS A 47 -17.74 -14.13 -6.88
C LYS A 47 -16.49 -13.41 -6.37
N GLY A 48 -16.33 -12.17 -6.80
CA GLY A 48 -15.25 -11.29 -6.39
C GLY A 48 -15.27 -11.03 -4.89
N ASP A 49 -16.40 -10.61 -4.34
CA ASP A 49 -16.56 -10.34 -2.90
C ASP A 49 -16.28 -11.57 -2.04
N ALA A 50 -16.74 -12.75 -2.48
CA ALA A 50 -16.44 -14.01 -1.80
C ALA A 50 -14.93 -14.31 -1.79
N TYR A 51 -14.25 -14.06 -2.91
CA TYR A 51 -12.81 -14.25 -3.03
C TYR A 51 -12.02 -13.23 -2.20
N GLU A 52 -12.41 -11.97 -2.20
CA GLU A 52 -11.78 -10.95 -1.36
C GLU A 52 -11.94 -11.23 0.14
N GLY A 53 -13.10 -11.74 0.56
CA GLY A 53 -13.30 -12.21 1.93
C GLY A 53 -12.33 -13.35 2.32
N LEU A 54 -11.99 -14.23 1.37
CA LEU A 54 -10.95 -15.25 1.58
C LEU A 54 -9.55 -14.64 1.68
N LEU A 55 -9.22 -13.66 0.82
CA LEU A 55 -7.93 -12.97 0.87
C LEU A 55 -7.75 -12.21 2.19
N GLU A 56 -8.80 -11.54 2.66
CA GLU A 56 -8.80 -10.83 3.92
C GLU A 56 -8.60 -11.78 5.12
N ARG A 57 -9.30 -12.90 5.16
CA ARG A 57 -9.09 -13.93 6.20
C ARG A 57 -7.67 -14.49 6.17
N ASN A 58 -7.13 -14.77 4.99
CA ASN A 58 -5.73 -15.22 4.85
C ASN A 58 -4.72 -14.15 5.31
N ALA A 59 -5.02 -12.86 5.08
CA ALA A 59 -4.19 -11.75 5.55
C ALA A 59 -4.21 -11.63 7.09
N GLN A 60 -5.33 -11.95 7.73
CA GLN A 60 -5.45 -11.99 9.20
C GLN A 60 -4.66 -13.13 9.83
N ASP A 61 -4.33 -14.17 9.07
CA ASP A 61 -3.54 -15.31 9.56
C ASP A 61 -2.04 -14.93 9.58
N THR A 62 -1.60 -14.35 10.70
CA THR A 62 -0.26 -13.79 10.90
C THR A 62 0.88 -14.79 10.68
N LYS A 63 0.59 -16.10 10.74
CA LYS A 63 1.57 -17.17 10.49
C LYS A 63 1.99 -17.28 9.02
N SER A 64 1.18 -16.79 8.08
CA SER A 64 1.46 -16.89 6.65
C SER A 64 2.33 -15.75 6.10
N GLY A 65 2.51 -14.64 6.85
CA GLY A 65 3.17 -13.42 6.35
C GLY A 65 2.41 -12.68 5.25
N ALA A 66 1.21 -13.16 4.88
CA ALA A 66 0.40 -12.59 3.79
C ALA A 66 -0.18 -11.21 4.13
N GLY A 67 -0.36 -10.89 5.41
CA GLY A 67 -0.94 -9.62 5.86
C GLY A 67 -0.15 -8.36 5.49
N GLN A 68 1.16 -8.50 5.23
CA GLN A 68 1.99 -7.35 4.83
C GLN A 68 1.64 -6.77 3.44
N TYR A 69 0.86 -7.50 2.63
CA TYR A 69 0.45 -7.10 1.28
C TYR A 69 -0.96 -6.53 1.22
N PHE A 70 -1.64 -6.41 2.35
CA PHE A 70 -3.03 -6.00 2.39
C PHE A 70 -3.18 -4.54 2.86
N THR A 71 -3.82 -3.73 2.02
CA THR A 71 -4.18 -2.34 2.33
C THR A 71 -5.65 -2.29 2.73
N PRO A 72 -6.04 -1.63 3.84
CA PRO A 72 -7.44 -1.52 4.26
C PRO A 72 -8.32 -0.96 3.14
N ARG A 73 -9.44 -1.61 2.85
CA ARG A 73 -10.38 -1.19 1.79
C ARG A 73 -10.89 0.23 1.98
N ALA A 74 -11.18 0.62 3.23
CA ALA A 74 -11.59 1.97 3.56
C ALA A 74 -10.58 3.03 3.07
N LEU A 75 -9.27 2.75 3.28
CA LEU A 75 -8.19 3.62 2.82
C LEU A 75 -8.08 3.63 1.30
N ILE A 76 -8.16 2.46 0.65
CA ILE A 76 -8.15 2.34 -0.81
C ILE A 76 -9.26 3.18 -1.43
N THR A 77 -10.49 3.01 -0.96
CA THR A 77 -11.66 3.74 -1.47
C THR A 77 -11.49 5.25 -1.29
N ALA A 78 -11.04 5.71 -0.11
CA ALA A 78 -10.82 7.14 0.13
C ALA A 78 -9.73 7.73 -0.78
N ILE A 79 -8.66 6.99 -1.06
CA ILE A 79 -7.61 7.42 -2.00
C ILE A 79 -8.16 7.52 -3.42
N VAL A 80 -8.95 6.54 -3.86
CA VAL A 80 -9.59 6.54 -5.19
C VAL A 80 -10.56 7.72 -5.31
N ASP A 81 -11.38 7.98 -4.28
CA ASP A 81 -12.29 9.14 -4.23
C ASP A 81 -11.52 10.47 -4.34
N CYS A 82 -10.33 10.56 -3.72
CA CYS A 82 -9.48 11.74 -3.82
C CYS A 82 -8.91 11.95 -5.22
N LEU A 83 -8.40 10.88 -5.85
CA LEU A 83 -7.74 10.98 -7.15
C LEU A 83 -8.71 10.98 -8.33
N GLN A 84 -9.93 10.46 -8.17
CA GLN A 84 -10.99 10.48 -9.19
C GLN A 84 -10.48 10.01 -10.57
N PRO A 85 -10.12 8.73 -10.73
CA PRO A 85 -9.70 8.21 -12.04
C PRO A 85 -10.84 8.34 -13.06
N ARG A 86 -10.49 8.65 -14.33
CA ARG A 86 -11.45 8.97 -15.40
C ARG A 86 -11.40 7.93 -16.50
N PRO A 87 -12.49 7.78 -17.28
CA PRO A 87 -12.47 6.97 -18.49
C PRO A 87 -11.35 7.42 -19.45
N GLY A 88 -10.61 6.46 -19.99
CA GLY A 88 -9.48 6.70 -20.90
C GLY A 88 -8.13 6.92 -20.22
N GLU A 89 -8.08 7.08 -18.89
CA GLU A 89 -6.82 7.14 -18.15
C GLU A 89 -6.23 5.73 -17.92
N VAL A 90 -4.90 5.67 -17.88
CA VAL A 90 -4.13 4.47 -17.49
C VAL A 90 -3.73 4.60 -16.03
N VAL A 91 -4.19 3.67 -15.21
CA VAL A 91 -3.92 3.60 -13.78
C VAL A 91 -2.94 2.46 -13.50
N VAL A 92 -1.85 2.78 -12.81
CA VAL A 92 -0.79 1.81 -12.50
C VAL A 92 -0.58 1.68 -11.00
N ASP A 93 -0.48 0.42 -10.55
CA ASP A 93 0.03 0.09 -9.22
C ASP A 93 1.32 -0.72 -9.36
N PRO A 94 2.50 -0.11 -9.13
CA PRO A 94 3.80 -0.78 -9.28
C PRO A 94 4.14 -1.75 -8.15
N ALA A 95 3.27 -1.91 -7.15
CA ALA A 95 3.40 -2.88 -6.05
C ALA A 95 1.99 -3.41 -5.69
N CYS A 96 1.30 -3.98 -6.70
CA CYS A 96 -0.16 -4.13 -6.66
C CYS A 96 -0.69 -5.13 -5.63
N GLY A 97 0.16 -5.96 -5.03
CA GLY A 97 -0.28 -6.94 -4.06
C GLY A 97 -1.42 -7.81 -4.61
N THR A 98 -2.57 -7.80 -3.96
CA THR A 98 -3.78 -8.52 -4.40
C THR A 98 -4.70 -7.72 -5.34
N GLY A 99 -4.28 -6.53 -5.76
CA GLY A 99 -4.98 -5.71 -6.77
C GLY A 99 -6.05 -4.77 -6.22
N GLY A 100 -6.03 -4.48 -4.92
CA GLY A 100 -7.07 -3.66 -4.28
C GLY A 100 -7.27 -2.28 -4.90
N PHE A 101 -6.20 -1.55 -5.23
CA PHE A 101 -6.31 -0.25 -5.90
C PHE A 101 -6.85 -0.36 -7.33
N LEU A 102 -6.47 -1.42 -8.04
CA LEU A 102 -6.94 -1.64 -9.42
C LEU A 102 -8.43 -1.94 -9.46
N LEU A 103 -8.91 -2.80 -8.55
CA LEU A 103 -10.33 -3.10 -8.43
C LEU A 103 -11.15 -1.89 -8.00
N ALA A 104 -10.71 -1.17 -6.97
CA ALA A 104 -11.41 0.03 -6.52
C ALA A 104 -11.46 1.11 -7.62
N THR A 105 -10.41 1.19 -8.46
CA THR A 105 -10.41 2.05 -9.64
C THR A 105 -11.45 1.61 -10.66
N HIS A 106 -11.49 0.32 -11.00
CA HIS A 106 -12.49 -0.24 -11.91
C HIS A 106 -13.90 0.11 -11.45
N ASP A 107 -14.20 -0.19 -10.20
CA ASP A 107 -15.52 0.06 -9.60
C ASP A 107 -15.87 1.53 -9.56
N TYR A 108 -14.89 2.39 -9.24
CA TYR A 108 -15.10 3.83 -9.23
C TYR A 108 -15.49 4.34 -10.62
N VAL A 109 -14.72 3.99 -11.65
CA VAL A 109 -15.00 4.42 -13.02
C VAL A 109 -16.33 3.86 -13.52
N ALA A 110 -16.63 2.59 -13.26
CA ALA A 110 -17.87 1.95 -13.69
C ALA A 110 -19.12 2.56 -13.01
N ARG A 111 -19.00 3.06 -11.76
CA ARG A 111 -20.13 3.64 -11.02
C ARG A 111 -20.35 5.12 -11.25
N HIS A 112 -19.28 5.88 -11.53
CA HIS A 112 -19.35 7.35 -11.62
C HIS A 112 -19.50 7.88 -13.04
N TYR A 113 -19.33 7.04 -14.07
CA TYR A 113 -19.37 7.47 -15.45
C TYR A 113 -20.26 6.57 -16.30
N GLU A 114 -21.03 7.18 -17.19
CA GLU A 114 -21.71 6.47 -18.28
C GLU A 114 -20.70 6.16 -19.37
N LEU A 115 -20.28 4.91 -19.46
CA LEU A 115 -19.23 4.47 -20.37
C LEU A 115 -19.83 4.04 -21.71
N ASP A 116 -19.29 4.54 -22.81
CA ASP A 116 -19.52 4.01 -24.14
C ASP A 116 -18.81 2.66 -24.36
N ARG A 117 -18.97 2.08 -25.56
CA ARG A 117 -18.40 0.77 -25.90
C ARG A 117 -16.86 0.77 -25.84
N ASP A 118 -16.23 1.82 -26.35
CA ASP A 118 -14.78 1.91 -26.44
C ASP A 118 -14.16 2.17 -25.05
N GLN A 119 -14.80 2.99 -24.24
CA GLN A 119 -14.43 3.23 -22.84
C GLN A 119 -14.57 1.97 -21.97
N LYS A 120 -15.63 1.17 -22.16
CA LYS A 120 -15.79 -0.14 -21.49
C LYS A 120 -14.68 -1.09 -21.89
N ARG A 121 -14.34 -1.13 -23.18
CA ARG A 121 -13.24 -1.94 -23.70
C ARG A 121 -11.90 -1.49 -23.10
N HIS A 122 -11.61 -0.19 -23.11
CA HIS A 122 -10.41 0.38 -22.53
C HIS A 122 -10.31 0.05 -21.03
N LEU A 123 -11.38 0.27 -20.25
CA LEU A 123 -11.40 -0.02 -18.82
C LEU A 123 -11.09 -1.50 -18.53
N ARG A 124 -11.60 -2.42 -19.35
CA ARG A 124 -11.42 -3.87 -19.17
C ARG A 124 -10.01 -4.33 -19.54
N TYR A 125 -9.41 -3.82 -20.62
CA TYR A 125 -8.20 -4.38 -21.21
C TYR A 125 -6.94 -3.52 -21.08
N GLU A 126 -7.09 -2.20 -20.95
CA GLU A 126 -5.98 -1.27 -21.15
C GLU A 126 -5.75 -0.33 -19.96
N ALA A 127 -6.81 0.08 -19.26
CA ALA A 127 -6.76 1.10 -18.23
C ALA A 127 -5.98 0.71 -16.97
N LEU A 128 -6.01 -0.58 -16.61
CA LEU A 128 -5.47 -1.05 -15.33
C LEU A 128 -4.18 -1.84 -15.56
N ARG A 129 -3.12 -1.47 -14.86
CA ARG A 129 -1.82 -2.17 -14.92
C ARG A 129 -1.26 -2.34 -13.52
N GLY A 130 -0.87 -3.56 -13.20
CA GLY A 130 -0.25 -3.89 -11.93
C GLY A 130 1.08 -4.62 -12.11
N VAL A 131 2.01 -4.38 -11.19
CA VAL A 131 3.23 -5.16 -11.11
C VAL A 131 3.41 -5.68 -9.69
N GLU A 132 3.74 -6.95 -9.58
CA GLU A 132 3.98 -7.61 -8.30
C GLU A 132 5.24 -8.48 -8.40
N LEU A 133 6.10 -8.38 -7.39
CA LEU A 133 7.36 -9.11 -7.36
C LEU A 133 7.16 -10.61 -7.06
N VAL A 134 6.19 -10.93 -6.21
CA VAL A 134 5.96 -12.29 -5.69
C VAL A 134 4.99 -13.04 -6.59
N ASP A 135 5.46 -14.08 -7.31
CA ASP A 135 4.66 -14.87 -8.27
C ASP A 135 3.34 -15.40 -7.66
N GLY A 136 3.36 -15.85 -6.41
CA GLY A 136 2.14 -16.30 -5.71
C GLY A 136 1.12 -15.19 -5.52
N VAL A 137 1.55 -14.00 -5.14
CA VAL A 137 0.68 -12.83 -4.92
C VAL A 137 0.18 -12.27 -6.25
N SER A 138 1.04 -12.23 -7.28
CA SER A 138 0.65 -11.86 -8.65
C SER A 138 -0.48 -12.75 -9.19
N ARG A 139 -0.44 -14.06 -8.92
CA ARG A 139 -1.56 -14.98 -9.27
C ARG A 139 -2.83 -14.70 -8.48
N LEU A 140 -2.72 -14.39 -7.19
CA LEU A 140 -3.88 -14.01 -6.39
C LEU A 140 -4.52 -12.71 -6.92
N CYS A 141 -3.69 -11.73 -7.31
CA CYS A 141 -4.15 -10.51 -7.97
C CYS A 141 -4.89 -10.81 -9.28
N ALA A 142 -4.30 -11.64 -10.15
CA ALA A 142 -4.93 -12.03 -11.41
C ALA A 142 -6.27 -12.75 -11.18
N MET A 143 -6.36 -13.64 -10.20
CA MET A 143 -7.62 -14.29 -9.84
C MET A 143 -8.66 -13.28 -9.36
N ASN A 144 -8.25 -12.33 -8.53
CA ASN A 144 -9.11 -11.29 -7.99
C ASN A 144 -9.71 -10.43 -9.12
N LEU A 145 -8.86 -9.92 -10.02
CA LEU A 145 -9.29 -9.15 -11.17
C LEU A 145 -10.21 -9.96 -12.10
N TYR A 146 -9.85 -11.20 -12.40
CA TYR A 146 -10.63 -12.07 -13.28
C TYR A 146 -12.04 -12.35 -12.74
N LEU A 147 -12.18 -12.59 -11.43
CA LEU A 147 -13.47 -12.82 -10.79
C LEU A 147 -14.37 -11.59 -10.80
N HIS A 148 -13.80 -10.39 -10.86
CA HIS A 148 -14.52 -9.12 -11.03
C HIS A 148 -14.73 -8.73 -12.51
N GLY A 149 -14.39 -9.61 -13.46
CA GLY A 149 -14.56 -9.33 -14.88
C GLY A 149 -13.54 -8.38 -15.49
N VAL A 150 -12.44 -8.13 -14.80
CA VAL A 150 -11.31 -7.28 -15.27
C VAL A 150 -10.24 -8.14 -15.95
N GLY A 151 -9.81 -7.71 -17.12
CA GLY A 151 -8.80 -8.39 -17.92
C GLY A 151 -9.39 -9.24 -19.06
N PRO A 152 -8.52 -9.80 -19.92
CA PRO A 152 -8.92 -10.53 -21.12
C PRO A 152 -9.43 -11.95 -20.80
N ASP A 153 -10.46 -12.36 -21.55
CA ASP A 153 -10.96 -13.74 -21.59
C ASP A 153 -10.24 -14.60 -22.63
N ASP A 154 -9.38 -13.98 -23.44
CA ASP A 154 -8.70 -14.58 -24.57
C ASP A 154 -7.17 -14.54 -24.41
N ASP A 155 -6.49 -15.25 -25.30
CA ASP A 155 -5.04 -15.32 -25.35
C ASP A 155 -4.40 -14.20 -26.21
N ALA A 156 -5.21 -13.36 -26.84
CA ALA A 156 -4.74 -12.31 -27.75
C ALA A 156 -4.33 -11.03 -27.01
N HIS A 157 -4.81 -10.83 -25.80
CA HIS A 157 -4.50 -9.68 -24.97
C HIS A 157 -3.65 -10.07 -23.77
N GLU A 158 -2.73 -9.18 -23.39
CA GLU A 158 -1.90 -9.37 -22.22
C GLU A 158 -2.70 -9.21 -20.93
N ALA A 159 -2.35 -10.02 -19.91
CA ALA A 159 -2.90 -9.85 -18.58
C ALA A 159 -2.51 -8.46 -18.02
N PRO A 160 -3.42 -7.78 -17.28
CA PRO A 160 -3.12 -6.47 -16.69
C PRO A 160 -2.04 -6.53 -15.61
N ILE A 161 -1.65 -7.73 -15.18
CA ILE A 161 -0.68 -7.95 -14.11
C ILE A 161 0.58 -8.60 -14.66
N ARG A 162 1.74 -8.03 -14.28
CA ARG A 162 3.06 -8.57 -14.59
C ARG A 162 3.81 -8.92 -13.31
N THR A 163 4.48 -10.08 -13.31
CA THR A 163 5.38 -10.47 -12.23
C THR A 163 6.79 -9.98 -12.56
N ASP A 164 7.25 -8.93 -11.88
CA ASP A 164 8.56 -8.31 -12.13
C ASP A 164 9.03 -7.46 -10.94
N ASP A 165 10.32 -7.09 -10.92
CA ASP A 165 10.88 -6.08 -10.03
C ASP A 165 10.86 -4.70 -10.71
N MET A 166 9.90 -3.86 -10.33
CA MET A 166 9.75 -2.52 -10.90
C MET A 166 10.90 -1.57 -10.61
N LEU A 167 11.70 -1.85 -9.58
CA LEU A 167 12.85 -0.99 -9.26
C LEU A 167 14.07 -1.27 -10.14
N ARG A 168 14.11 -2.41 -10.84
CA ARG A 168 15.28 -2.87 -11.57
C ARG A 168 15.63 -2.02 -12.79
N ALA A 169 14.62 -1.45 -13.45
CA ALA A 169 14.81 -0.68 -14.68
C ALA A 169 13.92 0.57 -14.72
N GLU A 170 14.31 1.52 -15.57
CA GLU A 170 13.47 2.68 -15.87
C GLU A 170 12.13 2.23 -16.49
N PRO A 171 10.99 2.83 -16.09
CA PRO A 171 9.69 2.45 -16.63
C PRO A 171 9.56 2.88 -18.10
N GLY A 172 9.19 1.91 -18.97
CA GLY A 172 8.97 2.19 -20.39
C GLY A 172 7.59 2.77 -20.72
N ALA A 173 6.61 2.61 -19.84
CA ALA A 173 5.24 3.10 -20.00
C ALA A 173 4.91 4.09 -18.89
N HIS A 174 4.13 5.13 -19.21
CA HIS A 174 3.77 6.18 -18.25
C HIS A 174 2.29 6.11 -17.90
N ALA A 175 1.98 6.26 -16.62
CA ALA A 175 0.64 6.25 -16.06
C ALA A 175 0.04 7.66 -15.97
N ASP A 176 -1.28 7.77 -16.14
CA ASP A 176 -2.02 9.00 -15.84
C ASP A 176 -2.27 9.13 -14.33
N VAL A 177 -2.51 7.99 -13.67
CA VAL A 177 -2.73 7.92 -12.22
C VAL A 177 -1.91 6.77 -11.63
N ILE A 178 -1.28 7.01 -10.48
CA ILE A 178 -0.63 5.96 -9.69
C ILE A 178 -1.21 5.96 -8.29
N MET A 179 -1.63 4.79 -7.86
CA MET A 179 -2.02 4.51 -6.48
C MET A 179 -1.30 3.25 -6.03
N THR A 180 -0.55 3.34 -4.95
CA THR A 180 0.28 2.20 -4.53
C THR A 180 0.59 2.21 -3.04
N ASN A 181 0.70 1.03 -2.47
CA ASN A 181 1.22 0.79 -1.13
C ASN A 181 2.45 -0.13 -1.22
N PRO A 182 3.65 0.43 -1.44
CA PRO A 182 4.86 -0.36 -1.56
C PRO A 182 5.18 -1.14 -0.29
N PRO A 183 5.85 -2.31 -0.39
CA PRO A 183 6.16 -3.13 0.78
C PRO A 183 7.04 -2.38 1.78
N PHE A 184 6.66 -2.43 3.07
CA PHE A 184 7.41 -1.85 4.16
C PHE A 184 8.67 -2.66 4.46
N GLY A 185 9.83 -2.01 4.50
CA GLY A 185 11.12 -2.64 4.77
C GLY A 185 12.26 -1.71 4.35
N LYS A 186 13.21 -1.46 5.24
CA LYS A 186 14.22 -0.41 5.03
C LYS A 186 15.21 -0.71 3.91
N LYS A 187 15.57 -1.97 3.67
CA LYS A 187 16.65 -2.32 2.72
C LYS A 187 16.19 -3.35 1.70
N SER A 188 16.49 -3.08 0.44
CA SER A 188 16.53 -4.12 -0.58
C SER A 188 17.74 -5.01 -0.31
N SER A 189 17.56 -6.33 -0.32
CA SER A 189 18.66 -7.28 -0.15
C SER A 189 18.48 -8.45 -1.08
N ILE A 190 19.60 -8.96 -1.60
CA ILE A 190 19.69 -10.26 -2.29
C ILE A 190 20.40 -11.23 -1.38
N THR A 191 20.00 -12.50 -1.46
CA THR A 191 20.72 -13.57 -0.83
C THR A 191 21.80 -14.05 -1.81
N VAL A 192 23.04 -13.89 -1.43
CA VAL A 192 24.20 -14.39 -2.20
C VAL A 192 24.73 -15.63 -1.49
N VAL A 193 24.99 -16.67 -2.26
CA VAL A 193 25.68 -17.86 -1.75
C VAL A 193 27.17 -17.65 -2.03
N ASN A 194 27.98 -17.63 -0.96
CA ASN A 194 29.42 -17.53 -1.10
C ASN A 194 30.04 -18.85 -1.58
N GLU A 195 31.34 -18.84 -1.89
CA GLU A 195 32.07 -20.04 -2.37
C GLU A 195 32.05 -21.19 -1.36
N GLU A 196 31.79 -20.92 -0.08
CA GLU A 196 31.70 -21.88 1.01
C GLU A 196 30.26 -22.44 1.18
N GLY A 197 29.30 -22.04 0.33
CA GLY A 197 27.90 -22.48 0.39
C GLY A 197 27.08 -21.79 1.48
N GLN A 198 27.62 -20.77 2.16
CA GLN A 198 26.89 -19.98 3.15
C GLN A 198 26.07 -18.90 2.47
N THR A 199 24.87 -18.66 2.98
CA THR A 199 23.98 -17.59 2.49
C THR A 199 24.24 -16.28 3.23
N ASP A 200 24.59 -15.22 2.49
CA ASP A 200 24.73 -13.87 3.02
C ASP A 200 23.67 -12.94 2.39
N ARG A 201 23.19 -11.97 3.15
CA ARG A 201 22.26 -10.95 2.67
C ARG A 201 23.02 -9.67 2.37
N GLN A 202 23.20 -9.37 1.09
CA GLN A 202 23.81 -8.15 0.65
C GLN A 202 22.76 -7.09 0.32
N ALA A 203 22.97 -5.86 0.82
CA ALA A 203 22.11 -4.73 0.50
C ALA A 203 22.23 -4.36 -0.98
N VAL A 204 21.10 -4.27 -1.67
CA VAL A 204 21.02 -3.86 -3.07
C VAL A 204 20.69 -2.38 -3.12
N SER A 205 21.56 -1.61 -3.77
CA SER A 205 21.30 -0.21 -4.10
C SER A 205 20.91 -0.12 -5.57
N TYR A 206 19.81 0.57 -5.86
CA TYR A 206 19.38 0.83 -7.23
C TYR A 206 20.01 2.14 -7.71
N SER A 207 20.90 2.04 -8.70
CA SER A 207 21.46 3.17 -9.42
C SER A 207 20.79 3.26 -10.79
N ARG A 208 19.94 4.27 -10.97
CA ARG A 208 19.18 4.51 -12.19
C ARG A 208 19.33 5.97 -12.61
N PRO A 209 19.42 6.27 -13.92
CA PRO A 209 19.63 7.64 -14.40
C PRO A 209 18.42 8.55 -14.13
N ASP A 210 17.21 7.99 -13.99
CA ASP A 210 15.97 8.69 -13.70
C ASP A 210 15.74 8.90 -12.19
N PHE A 211 16.60 8.33 -11.31
CA PHE A 211 16.55 8.53 -9.87
C PHE A 211 17.39 9.74 -9.45
N TRP A 212 16.90 10.49 -8.48
CA TRP A 212 17.61 11.66 -7.92
C TRP A 212 18.83 11.27 -7.08
N THR A 213 18.81 10.07 -6.47
CA THR A 213 19.89 9.56 -5.64
C THR A 213 19.88 8.05 -5.57
N THR A 214 21.06 7.47 -5.44
CA THR A 214 21.26 6.03 -5.22
C THR A 214 21.09 5.70 -3.75
N THR A 215 20.24 4.76 -3.44
CA THR A 215 20.01 4.31 -2.06
C THR A 215 19.57 2.83 -2.00
N SER A 216 19.87 2.17 -0.90
CA SER A 216 19.31 0.85 -0.59
C SER A 216 17.93 0.91 0.11
N ASN A 217 17.45 2.11 0.47
CA ASN A 217 16.15 2.29 1.08
C ASN A 217 15.05 2.07 0.04
N LYS A 218 14.32 0.96 0.18
CA LYS A 218 13.30 0.53 -0.77
C LYS A 218 12.18 1.57 -0.92
N GLN A 219 11.73 2.18 0.16
CA GLN A 219 10.63 3.15 0.13
C GLN A 219 11.02 4.41 -0.63
N LEU A 220 12.24 4.93 -0.41
CA LEU A 220 12.75 6.07 -1.17
C LEU A 220 12.89 5.73 -2.66
N ASN A 221 13.29 4.50 -2.99
CA ASN A 221 13.35 4.04 -4.37
C ASN A 221 11.97 3.97 -5.02
N PHE A 222 10.93 3.55 -4.27
CA PHE A 222 9.56 3.58 -4.78
C PHE A 222 9.05 5.01 -5.01
N VAL A 223 9.35 5.96 -4.13
CA VAL A 223 8.99 7.38 -4.35
C VAL A 223 9.62 7.91 -5.65
N GLN A 224 10.91 7.64 -5.88
CA GLN A 224 11.61 8.04 -7.11
C GLN A 224 11.03 7.33 -8.34
N HIS A 225 10.77 6.02 -8.22
CA HIS A 225 10.19 5.23 -9.31
C HIS A 225 8.80 5.71 -9.73
N VAL A 226 7.93 5.96 -8.76
CA VAL A 226 6.56 6.46 -8.99
C VAL A 226 6.59 7.82 -9.69
N LYS A 227 7.52 8.72 -9.31
CA LYS A 227 7.72 10.00 -10.01
C LYS A 227 8.17 9.80 -11.45
N SER A 228 9.03 8.81 -11.73
CA SER A 228 9.46 8.53 -13.09
C SER A 228 8.34 7.88 -13.92
N LEU A 229 7.54 7.02 -13.31
CA LEU A 229 6.47 6.26 -13.95
C LEU A 229 5.25 7.11 -14.32
N VAL A 230 4.91 8.13 -13.53
CA VAL A 230 3.75 8.97 -13.79
C VAL A 230 4.02 9.97 -14.92
N LYS A 231 3.04 10.21 -15.80
CA LYS A 231 3.10 11.25 -16.84
C LYS A 231 3.21 12.65 -16.24
N VAL A 232 3.72 13.59 -17.01
CA VAL A 232 3.55 15.03 -16.68
C VAL A 232 2.06 15.33 -16.60
N HIS A 233 1.65 16.03 -15.55
CA HIS A 233 0.26 16.30 -15.13
C HIS A 233 -0.49 15.05 -14.59
N GLY A 234 0.16 13.90 -14.50
CA GLY A 234 -0.42 12.73 -13.83
C GLY A 234 -0.43 12.89 -12.32
N ARG A 235 -1.32 12.13 -11.67
CA ARG A 235 -1.64 12.21 -10.23
C ARG A 235 -1.16 10.97 -9.51
N VAL A 236 -0.67 11.16 -8.29
CA VAL A 236 -0.09 10.09 -7.48
C VAL A 236 -0.64 10.11 -6.07
N ALA A 237 -0.94 8.93 -5.55
CA ALA A 237 -1.04 8.66 -4.11
C ALA A 237 -0.16 7.46 -3.75
N ILE A 238 0.79 7.67 -2.87
CA ILE A 238 1.70 6.62 -2.41
C ILE A 238 1.69 6.51 -0.89
N VAL A 239 1.51 5.29 -0.38
CA VAL A 239 1.63 5.00 1.05
C VAL A 239 3.12 4.89 1.39
N VAL A 240 3.54 5.65 2.38
CA VAL A 240 4.94 5.70 2.83
C VAL A 240 5.02 5.58 4.35
N PRO A 241 6.01 4.88 4.92
CA PRO A 241 6.25 4.88 6.36
C PRO A 241 6.85 6.22 6.83
N ASP A 242 6.75 6.50 8.12
CA ASP A 242 7.20 7.76 8.72
C ASP A 242 8.65 8.13 8.40
N ASN A 243 9.56 7.15 8.32
CA ASN A 243 10.97 7.42 8.03
C ASN A 243 11.19 8.14 6.70
N VAL A 244 10.33 7.94 5.70
CA VAL A 244 10.38 8.68 4.42
C VAL A 244 10.16 10.18 4.65
N LEU A 245 9.43 10.58 5.70
CA LEU A 245 9.11 11.95 6.00
C LEU A 245 10.26 12.74 6.64
N PHE A 246 11.21 12.06 7.34
CA PHE A 246 12.22 12.75 8.15
C PHE A 246 13.67 12.23 8.02
N GLU A 247 13.90 11.04 7.46
CA GLU A 247 15.27 10.52 7.31
C GLU A 247 16.17 11.51 6.57
N GLY A 248 17.41 11.69 7.06
CA GLY A 248 18.43 12.53 6.42
C GLY A 248 19.09 11.87 5.19
N GLY A 249 20.10 12.50 4.65
CA GLY A 249 20.87 11.99 3.51
C GLY A 249 20.02 11.78 2.26
N ALA A 250 19.93 10.55 1.76
CA ALA A 250 19.12 10.24 0.56
C ALA A 250 17.65 10.64 0.75
N GLY A 251 17.08 10.49 1.95
CA GLY A 251 15.72 10.90 2.25
C GLY A 251 15.49 12.40 2.09
N GLU A 252 16.41 13.22 2.60
CA GLU A 252 16.36 14.68 2.41
C GLU A 252 16.47 15.05 0.92
N THR A 253 17.39 14.43 0.19
CA THR A 253 17.55 14.67 -1.25
C THR A 253 16.25 14.37 -2.00
N VAL A 254 15.63 13.22 -1.74
CA VAL A 254 14.36 12.81 -2.38
C VAL A 254 13.24 13.81 -2.06
N ARG A 255 13.05 14.19 -0.79
CA ARG A 255 12.01 15.15 -0.41
C ARG A 255 12.23 16.54 -1.04
N ARG A 256 13.45 17.05 -1.00
CA ARG A 256 13.80 18.35 -1.61
C ARG A 256 13.51 18.35 -3.11
N LYS A 257 13.92 17.28 -3.82
CA LYS A 257 13.68 17.12 -5.25
C LYS A 257 12.19 16.94 -5.57
N LEU A 258 11.48 16.16 -4.78
CA LEU A 258 10.05 15.94 -4.94
C LEU A 258 9.24 17.25 -4.80
N LEU A 259 9.54 18.05 -3.77
CA LEU A 259 8.90 19.37 -3.56
C LEU A 259 9.20 20.36 -4.70
N ASN A 260 10.37 20.23 -5.32
CA ASN A 260 10.79 21.11 -6.42
C ASN A 260 10.15 20.71 -7.76
N GLU A 261 10.22 19.43 -8.12
CA GLU A 261 9.84 18.92 -9.45
C GLU A 261 8.38 18.49 -9.55
N CYS A 262 7.71 18.28 -8.40
CA CYS A 262 6.30 17.92 -8.32
C CYS A 262 5.53 18.95 -7.49
N GLU A 263 4.21 19.00 -7.67
CA GLU A 263 3.30 19.67 -6.75
C GLU A 263 2.88 18.68 -5.67
N VAL A 264 3.62 18.66 -4.56
CA VAL A 264 3.22 17.92 -3.36
C VAL A 264 2.18 18.74 -2.64
N HIS A 265 0.95 18.30 -2.64
CA HIS A 265 -0.17 19.13 -2.18
C HIS A 265 -0.90 18.60 -0.95
N THR A 266 -0.71 17.32 -0.59
CA THR A 266 -1.43 16.70 0.53
C THR A 266 -0.59 15.59 1.17
N LEU A 267 -0.60 15.57 2.49
CA LEU A 267 -0.11 14.46 3.32
C LEU A 267 -1.23 14.04 4.27
N LEU A 268 -1.66 12.79 4.21
CA LEU A 268 -2.57 12.17 5.17
C LEU A 268 -1.76 11.35 6.16
N ARG A 269 -1.77 11.72 7.44
CA ARG A 269 -1.15 10.96 8.52
C ARG A 269 -2.12 9.89 9.01
N LEU A 270 -1.70 8.64 8.94
CA LEU A 270 -2.56 7.50 9.25
C LEU A 270 -2.37 7.03 10.70
N PRO A 271 -3.45 6.61 11.37
CA PRO A 271 -3.39 6.02 12.69
C PRO A 271 -2.64 4.69 12.68
N THR A 272 -2.11 4.30 13.84
CA THR A 272 -1.55 2.97 14.04
C THR A 272 -2.66 1.91 14.10
N GLY A 273 -2.28 0.63 13.89
CA GLY A 273 -3.20 -0.50 14.03
C GLY A 273 -4.10 -0.79 12.83
N ILE A 274 -3.97 -0.03 11.73
CA ILE A 274 -4.74 -0.25 10.49
C ILE A 274 -4.09 -1.23 9.52
N PHE A 275 -2.79 -1.50 9.68
CA PHE A 275 -2.05 -2.45 8.85
C PHE A 275 -1.74 -3.72 9.64
N TYR A 276 -1.67 -4.87 8.95
CA TYR A 276 -1.32 -6.16 9.58
C TYR A 276 0.14 -6.20 10.08
N ALA A 277 1.03 -5.38 9.52
CA ALA A 277 2.37 -5.19 10.07
C ALA A 277 2.29 -4.36 11.36
N GLN A 278 2.46 -5.01 12.51
CA GLN A 278 2.36 -4.35 13.81
C GLN A 278 3.39 -3.23 13.97
N GLY A 279 2.95 -2.12 14.57
CA GLY A 279 3.81 -0.98 14.90
C GLY A 279 4.21 -0.10 13.69
N VAL A 280 3.70 -0.38 12.49
CA VAL A 280 3.96 0.48 11.32
C VAL A 280 3.15 1.76 11.44
N LYS A 281 3.86 2.89 11.45
CA LYS A 281 3.30 4.22 11.23
C LYS A 281 3.47 4.56 9.75
N ALA A 282 2.37 4.89 9.10
CA ALA A 282 2.36 5.17 7.67
C ALA A 282 1.58 6.45 7.36
N ASN A 283 1.81 6.96 6.18
CA ASN A 283 1.19 8.18 5.67
C ASN A 283 0.84 7.98 4.20
N VAL A 284 -0.09 8.76 3.68
CA VAL A 284 -0.33 8.83 2.24
C VAL A 284 0.15 10.17 1.71
N LEU A 285 1.10 10.12 0.78
CA LEU A 285 1.62 11.31 0.12
C LEU A 285 0.95 11.46 -1.25
N PHE A 286 0.35 12.62 -1.48
CA PHE A 286 -0.31 12.97 -2.73
C PHE A 286 0.48 14.04 -3.46
N PHE A 287 0.77 13.81 -4.73
CA PHE A 287 1.43 14.80 -5.58
C PHE A 287 1.06 14.64 -7.06
N ASP A 288 1.19 15.73 -7.80
CA ASP A 288 1.10 15.74 -9.26
C ASP A 288 2.48 15.98 -9.86
N ARG A 289 2.84 15.19 -10.89
CA ARG A 289 4.07 15.47 -11.65
C ARG A 289 3.88 16.72 -12.51
N LYS A 290 4.85 17.60 -12.48
CA LYS A 290 4.84 18.85 -13.24
C LYS A 290 5.97 18.87 -14.28
N PRO A 291 5.89 19.75 -15.28
CA PRO A 291 7.00 20.01 -16.19
C PRO A 291 8.23 20.54 -15.45
N GLY A 292 9.43 20.46 -16.07
CA GLY A 292 10.62 21.07 -15.51
C GLY A 292 10.43 22.58 -15.22
N SER A 293 10.93 23.04 -14.07
CA SER A 293 10.83 24.44 -13.64
C SER A 293 12.07 24.83 -12.84
N GLU A 294 12.46 26.09 -12.92
CA GLU A 294 13.54 26.67 -12.10
C GLU A 294 13.08 26.92 -10.66
N THR A 295 11.78 27.12 -10.45
CA THR A 295 11.18 27.34 -9.13
C THR A 295 10.38 26.13 -8.68
N PRO A 296 10.28 25.86 -7.35
CA PRO A 296 9.48 24.76 -6.83
C PRO A 296 8.01 24.85 -7.26
N TRP A 297 7.48 23.73 -7.70
CA TRP A 297 6.05 23.61 -8.01
C TRP A 297 5.18 23.53 -6.77
N THR A 298 5.68 22.89 -5.72
CA THR A 298 5.01 22.86 -4.43
C THR A 298 4.96 24.26 -3.82
N ARG A 299 3.79 24.77 -3.54
CA ARG A 299 3.56 26.05 -2.84
C ARG A 299 3.18 25.82 -1.38
N THR A 300 2.21 24.95 -1.19
CA THR A 300 1.66 24.64 0.13
C THR A 300 1.35 23.16 0.21
N VAL A 301 1.81 22.50 1.25
CA VAL A 301 1.42 21.15 1.61
C VAL A 301 0.37 21.21 2.70
N LEU A 302 -0.80 20.67 2.43
CA LEU A 302 -1.86 20.52 3.41
C LEU A 302 -1.72 19.16 4.08
N ILE A 303 -1.61 19.16 5.39
CA ILE A 303 -1.46 17.92 6.19
C ILE A 303 -2.76 17.65 6.94
N TYR A 304 -3.30 16.45 6.78
CA TYR A 304 -4.41 15.94 7.56
C TYR A 304 -3.92 14.98 8.63
N ASP A 305 -4.14 15.33 9.88
CA ASP A 305 -3.77 14.46 11.00
C ASP A 305 -4.95 13.56 11.41
N LEU A 306 -4.95 12.32 10.91
CA LEU A 306 -5.83 11.26 11.37
C LEU A 306 -5.14 10.40 12.46
N LEU A 307 -3.85 10.62 12.73
CA LEU A 307 -3.05 9.84 13.67
C LEU A 307 -3.37 10.19 15.12
N THR A 308 -3.35 11.49 15.46
CA THR A 308 -3.41 11.96 16.85
C THR A 308 -4.77 11.65 17.48
N ASN A 309 -4.76 11.00 18.65
CA ASN A 309 -5.93 10.59 19.43
C ASN A 309 -6.92 9.68 18.67
N GLN A 310 -6.43 8.93 17.67
CA GLN A 310 -7.20 7.93 16.96
C GLN A 310 -6.58 6.55 17.12
N HIS A 311 -7.36 5.62 17.66
CA HIS A 311 -6.93 4.26 17.91
C HIS A 311 -7.80 3.28 17.13
N PHE A 312 -7.16 2.56 16.21
CA PHE A 312 -7.80 1.50 15.44
C PHE A 312 -7.14 0.15 15.74
N THR A 313 -7.89 -0.90 15.58
CA THR A 313 -7.41 -2.27 15.64
C THR A 313 -7.98 -3.05 14.47
N LEU A 314 -7.31 -4.13 14.07
CA LEU A 314 -7.80 -4.94 12.94
C LEU A 314 -9.06 -5.75 13.25
N LYS A 315 -9.38 -5.97 14.53
CA LYS A 315 -10.50 -6.84 14.94
C LYS A 315 -11.60 -6.11 15.70
N GLU A 316 -11.23 -5.31 16.71
CA GLU A 316 -12.22 -4.71 17.62
C GLU A 316 -12.77 -3.38 17.09
N ARG A 317 -11.89 -2.57 16.48
CA ARG A 317 -12.25 -1.29 15.86
C ARG A 317 -11.53 -1.14 14.52
N PRO A 318 -11.91 -1.89 13.48
CA PRO A 318 -11.33 -1.73 12.17
C PRO A 318 -11.71 -0.36 11.58
N MET A 319 -10.76 0.24 10.87
CA MET A 319 -11.03 1.51 10.17
C MET A 319 -12.06 1.29 9.06
N ALA A 320 -13.12 2.07 9.08
CA ALA A 320 -14.19 2.05 8.10
C ALA A 320 -14.15 3.30 7.19
N ARG A 321 -14.85 3.28 6.05
CA ARG A 321 -14.85 4.40 5.10
C ARG A 321 -15.34 5.72 5.73
N PRO A 322 -16.35 5.75 6.62
CA PRO A 322 -16.77 6.97 7.31
C PRO A 322 -15.68 7.65 8.17
N ASP A 323 -14.71 6.89 8.69
CA ASP A 323 -13.59 7.46 9.45
C ASP A 323 -12.69 8.37 8.59
N LEU A 324 -12.80 8.27 7.26
CA LEU A 324 -12.05 9.05 6.28
C LEU A 324 -12.91 10.12 5.56
N ASP A 325 -14.20 10.25 5.88
CA ASP A 325 -15.12 11.18 5.21
C ASP A 325 -14.70 12.64 5.41
N ASP A 326 -14.28 13.00 6.62
CA ASP A 326 -13.80 14.33 6.91
C ASP A 326 -12.53 14.67 6.12
N PHE A 327 -11.59 13.72 6.04
CA PHE A 327 -10.40 13.88 5.19
C PHE A 327 -10.77 14.11 3.72
N VAL A 328 -11.64 13.30 3.15
CA VAL A 328 -12.05 13.42 1.74
C VAL A 328 -12.77 14.76 1.51
N THR A 329 -13.59 15.21 2.47
CA THR A 329 -14.24 16.51 2.44
C THR A 329 -13.21 17.64 2.45
N CYS A 330 -12.21 17.58 3.33
CA CYS A 330 -11.10 18.54 3.39
C CYS A 330 -10.22 18.51 2.14
N TYR A 331 -9.96 17.32 1.59
CA TYR A 331 -9.20 17.12 0.35
C TYR A 331 -9.90 17.78 -0.85
N ARG A 332 -11.22 17.81 -0.87
CA ARG A 332 -12.07 18.45 -1.87
C ARG A 332 -11.75 17.97 -3.28
N PRO A 333 -12.05 16.69 -3.59
CA PRO A 333 -11.81 16.14 -4.93
C PRO A 333 -12.47 16.99 -6.02
N GLY A 334 -11.76 17.24 -7.13
CA GLY A 334 -12.26 18.09 -8.22
C GLY A 334 -12.14 19.59 -8.02
N ASP A 335 -11.94 20.10 -6.79
CA ASP A 335 -11.78 21.52 -6.51
C ASP A 335 -10.66 21.81 -5.47
N ARG A 336 -9.49 21.20 -5.68
CA ARG A 336 -8.35 21.27 -4.75
C ARG A 336 -7.81 22.69 -4.52
N HIS A 337 -8.06 23.64 -5.43
CA HIS A 337 -7.58 25.01 -5.30
C HIS A 337 -8.36 25.82 -4.27
N ASN A 338 -9.59 25.41 -3.95
CA ASN A 338 -10.46 26.08 -2.99
C ASN A 338 -10.55 25.32 -1.65
N ARG A 339 -9.51 24.59 -1.27
CA ARG A 339 -9.44 23.89 0.02
C ARG A 339 -9.29 24.90 1.16
N ILE A 340 -10.03 24.66 2.25
CA ILE A 340 -10.02 25.52 3.43
C ILE A 340 -9.44 24.73 4.59
N ALA A 341 -8.43 25.31 5.26
CA ALA A 341 -7.87 24.73 6.48
C ALA A 341 -8.91 24.71 7.59
N THR A 342 -8.94 23.63 8.37
CA THR A 342 -9.74 23.57 9.60
C THR A 342 -8.95 24.07 10.81
N TRP A 343 -7.63 24.00 10.72
CA TRP A 343 -6.73 24.55 11.74
C TRP A 343 -6.56 26.06 11.60
N SER A 344 -6.60 26.75 12.73
CA SER A 344 -6.18 28.14 12.88
C SER A 344 -5.76 28.39 14.33
N GLU A 345 -5.20 29.57 14.64
CA GLU A 345 -4.92 29.97 16.03
C GLU A 345 -6.16 29.97 16.92
N LYS A 346 -7.34 30.17 16.32
CA LYS A 346 -8.63 30.13 17.03
C LYS A 346 -9.23 28.72 17.11
N THR A 347 -8.80 27.83 16.25
CA THR A 347 -9.23 26.42 16.17
C THR A 347 -8.01 25.50 16.15
N PRO A 348 -7.23 25.44 17.26
CA PRO A 348 -5.96 24.70 17.31
C PRO A 348 -6.14 23.18 17.14
N ASP A 349 -7.35 22.67 17.41
CA ASP A 349 -7.69 21.24 17.25
C ASP A 349 -8.09 20.84 15.83
N GLY A 350 -8.06 21.78 14.88
CA GLY A 350 -8.33 21.51 13.47
C GLY A 350 -7.33 20.53 12.88
N ARG A 351 -7.83 19.46 12.24
CA ARG A 351 -7.02 18.35 11.71
C ARG A 351 -6.39 18.63 10.35
N TRP A 352 -6.78 19.68 9.66
CA TRP A 352 -6.34 20.06 8.31
C TRP A 352 -5.55 21.35 8.34
N ARG A 353 -4.22 21.26 8.24
CA ARG A 353 -3.31 22.40 8.40
C ARG A 353 -2.39 22.61 7.19
N PRO A 354 -2.28 23.85 6.67
CA PRO A 354 -1.37 24.21 5.60
C PRO A 354 0.04 24.50 6.16
N TYR A 355 1.04 24.15 5.37
CA TYR A 355 2.44 24.52 5.58
C TYR A 355 3.01 25.01 4.25
N SER A 356 3.68 26.16 4.23
CA SER A 356 4.31 26.66 3.04
C SER A 356 5.53 25.80 2.65
N CYS A 357 5.83 25.74 1.36
CA CYS A 357 7.01 25.02 0.90
C CYS A 357 8.30 25.62 1.51
N GLU A 358 8.34 26.94 1.71
CA GLU A 358 9.47 27.65 2.32
C GLU A 358 9.71 27.22 3.76
N GLU A 359 8.64 27.13 4.57
CA GLU A 359 8.71 26.62 5.94
C GLU A 359 9.25 25.18 5.96
N ILE A 360 8.78 24.29 5.07
CA ILE A 360 9.21 22.90 4.99
C ILE A 360 10.69 22.84 4.58
N LEU A 361 11.11 23.61 3.57
CA LEU A 361 12.50 23.63 3.07
C LEU A 361 13.48 24.18 4.10
N ALA A 362 13.04 25.06 5.01
CA ALA A 362 13.84 25.61 6.10
C ALA A 362 14.01 24.65 7.29
N ARG A 363 13.22 23.58 7.37
CA ARG A 363 13.32 22.59 8.46
C ARG A 363 14.59 21.73 8.32
N ASP A 364 15.09 21.25 9.47
CA ASP A 364 16.13 20.23 9.48
C ASP A 364 15.72 19.04 8.59
N LYS A 365 16.64 18.65 7.69
CA LYS A 365 16.47 17.55 6.73
C LYS A 365 15.21 17.65 5.85
N VAL A 366 14.65 18.84 5.67
CA VAL A 366 13.37 19.02 4.94
C VAL A 366 12.28 18.09 5.46
N SER A 367 12.13 18.01 6.77
CA SER A 367 11.20 17.08 7.41
C SER A 367 9.74 17.46 7.16
N LEU A 368 8.95 16.49 6.65
CA LEU A 368 7.50 16.56 6.52
C LEU A 368 6.77 15.97 7.74
N ASP A 369 7.51 15.49 8.73
CA ASP A 369 6.96 14.97 9.98
C ASP A 369 6.61 16.13 10.92
N LEU A 370 5.37 16.57 10.82
CA LEU A 370 4.83 17.78 11.47
C LEU A 370 3.67 17.38 12.39
N PHE A 371 3.71 17.86 13.64
CA PHE A 371 2.68 17.65 14.64
C PHE A 371 2.23 19.02 15.19
N TRP A 372 0.94 19.17 15.47
CA TRP A 372 0.36 20.37 16.06
C TRP A 372 -0.81 20.07 17.00
N LEU A 373 -1.41 18.89 16.88
CA LEU A 373 -2.48 18.46 17.76
C LEU A 373 -1.89 17.99 19.09
N ARG A 374 -2.62 18.29 20.15
CA ARG A 374 -2.29 17.83 21.49
C ARG A 374 -2.57 16.33 21.58
N ASP A 375 -1.56 15.57 21.94
CA ASP A 375 -1.70 14.13 22.17
C ASP A 375 -2.15 13.91 23.61
N GLU A 376 -3.40 13.47 23.81
CA GLU A 376 -4.00 13.24 25.12
C GLU A 376 -3.28 12.14 25.89
N SER A 377 -2.63 11.20 25.21
CA SER A 377 -1.82 10.15 25.85
C SER A 377 -0.59 10.72 26.57
N LEU A 378 -0.12 11.91 26.18
CA LEU A 378 0.99 12.59 26.83
C LEU A 378 0.56 13.34 28.09
N GLU A 379 -0.73 13.60 28.31
CA GLU A 379 -1.23 14.19 29.56
C GLU A 379 -1.15 13.21 30.73
N ASP A 380 -1.35 11.93 30.46
CA ASP A 380 -1.06 10.87 31.44
C ASP A 380 0.43 10.81 31.79
N SER A 381 1.30 11.37 30.95
CA SER A 381 2.74 11.42 31.22
C SER A 381 3.11 12.34 32.38
N ALA A 382 2.26 13.31 32.74
CA ALA A 382 2.45 14.12 33.96
C ALA A 382 2.24 13.31 35.23
N ASN A 383 1.54 12.17 35.15
CA ASN A 383 1.32 11.21 36.25
C ASN A 383 2.16 9.94 36.08
N LEU A 384 3.11 9.91 35.12
CA LEU A 384 4.00 8.78 34.99
C LEU A 384 4.87 8.63 36.23
N PRO A 385 5.08 7.39 36.70
CA PRO A 385 6.07 7.11 37.75
C PRO A 385 7.45 7.65 37.37
N GLU A 386 8.29 7.92 38.36
CA GLU A 386 9.68 8.32 38.15
C GLU A 386 10.36 7.43 37.09
N PRO A 387 11.25 7.95 36.23
CA PRO A 387 11.86 7.19 35.12
C PRO A 387 12.49 5.85 35.55
N HIS A 388 13.00 5.76 36.77
CA HIS A 388 13.58 4.51 37.31
C HIS A 388 12.51 3.46 37.64
N VAL A 389 11.31 3.87 38.03
CA VAL A 389 10.17 2.97 38.31
C VAL A 389 9.65 2.40 37.01
N LEU A 390 9.43 3.27 36.00
CA LEU A 390 9.05 2.86 34.62
C LEU A 390 10.07 1.91 34.01
N ALA A 391 11.35 2.20 34.15
CA ALA A 391 12.42 1.32 33.67
C ALA A 391 12.39 -0.05 34.36
N ALA A 392 12.05 -0.11 35.65
CA ALA A 392 11.90 -1.35 36.39
C ALA A 392 10.68 -2.14 35.92
N GLU A 393 9.51 -1.50 35.71
CA GLU A 393 8.30 -2.13 35.17
C GLU A 393 8.53 -2.71 33.78
N ILE A 394 9.13 -1.93 32.87
CA ILE A 394 9.49 -2.39 31.53
C ILE A 394 10.45 -3.59 31.59
N ALA A 395 11.44 -3.55 32.50
CA ALA A 395 12.37 -4.66 32.65
C ALA A 395 11.69 -5.93 33.19
N ASP A 396 10.71 -5.79 34.06
CA ASP A 396 9.94 -6.91 34.59
C ASP A 396 8.99 -7.52 33.58
N ASP A 397 8.33 -6.69 32.75
CA ASP A 397 7.50 -7.13 31.63
C ASP A 397 8.32 -7.87 30.57
N LEU A 398 9.52 -7.39 30.27
CA LEU A 398 10.45 -8.05 29.34
C LEU A 398 10.91 -9.40 29.89
N ARG A 399 11.21 -9.50 31.20
CA ARG A 399 11.57 -10.77 31.83
C ARG A 399 10.41 -11.76 31.83
N ALA A 400 9.19 -11.30 32.11
CA ALA A 400 7.99 -12.14 32.05
C ALA A 400 7.72 -12.65 30.65
N THR A 401 7.92 -11.80 29.61
CA THR A 401 7.77 -12.18 28.22
C THR A 401 8.86 -13.17 27.79
N LEU A 402 10.10 -12.94 28.17
CA LEU A 402 11.22 -13.86 27.91
C LEU A 402 10.95 -15.24 28.50
N LYS A 403 10.50 -15.30 29.75
CA LYS A 403 10.15 -16.55 30.42
C LYS A 403 9.06 -17.34 29.68
N ARG A 404 8.01 -16.66 29.18
CA ARG A 404 6.96 -17.30 28.35
C ARG A 404 7.52 -17.89 27.08
N ILE A 405 8.47 -17.20 26.45
CA ILE A 405 9.14 -17.70 25.24
C ILE A 405 10.01 -18.91 25.56
N GLU A 406 10.73 -18.89 26.67
CA GLU A 406 11.55 -20.01 27.14
C GLU A 406 10.68 -21.24 27.44
N ASP A 407 9.54 -21.06 28.11
CA ASP A 407 8.58 -22.13 28.40
C ASP A 407 8.03 -22.77 27.12
N VAL A 408 7.70 -21.94 26.10
CA VAL A 408 7.28 -22.44 24.78
C VAL A 408 8.40 -23.16 24.05
N LEU A 409 9.63 -22.68 24.15
CA LEU A 409 10.82 -23.32 23.57
C LEU A 409 11.09 -24.70 24.22
N GLU A 410 10.89 -24.80 25.52
CA GLU A 410 11.05 -26.06 26.24
C GLU A 410 9.96 -27.07 25.88
N ASP A 411 8.70 -26.65 25.78
CA ASP A 411 7.59 -27.49 25.31
C ASP A 411 7.83 -28.00 23.87
N LEU A 412 8.30 -27.12 22.98
CA LEU A 412 8.64 -27.51 21.60
C LEU A 412 9.82 -28.51 21.55
N ARG A 413 10.84 -28.33 22.40
CA ARG A 413 11.97 -29.27 22.49
C ARG A 413 11.55 -30.65 23.02
N GLN A 414 10.60 -30.69 23.94
CA GLN A 414 10.05 -31.95 24.45
C GLN A 414 9.24 -32.69 23.39
N ARG A 415 8.44 -31.96 22.58
CA ARG A 415 7.65 -32.53 21.46
C ARG A 415 8.51 -33.05 20.30
N VAL A 416 9.73 -32.57 20.12
CA VAL A 416 10.65 -33.05 19.08
C VAL A 416 11.43 -34.28 19.52
N LYS A 417 11.47 -34.58 20.83
CA LYS A 417 12.19 -35.73 21.41
C LYS A 417 11.31 -36.95 21.68
N GLY A 418 9.99 -36.83 21.57
CA GLY A 418 9.01 -37.91 21.59
C GLY A 418 8.44 -38.18 20.21
#